data_8fcf572ec7e705f09d14184fe1d1f5bd
#
_entry.id   8fcf572ec7e705f09d14184fe1d1f5bd
#
_cell.length_a   1.000
_cell.length_b   1.000
_cell.length_c   1.000
_cell.angle_alpha   90.00
_cell.angle_beta   90.00
_cell.angle_gamma   90.00
#
_symmetry.space_group_name_H-M   'P 1'
#
loop_
_entity.id
_entity.type
_entity.pdbx_description
1 polymer ?
#
loop_
_entity_poly.entity_id
_entity_poly.type
_entity_poly.pdbx_seq_one_letter_code
_entity_poly.pdbx_strand_id
1 'polypeptide(L)'
;MRNVFDNRTINESPRVLLVYTGGTIGMMQNKETGAHEPLDFNHLASHVPELAQIHVNVDTMQFEEPIDSSNMNPEYWCKMAKIVEDNYEKYDGFVILHGTDTMAYSATALSFILENLNKPVIFTGSQLPIGVLRTDGKENLITAIEIAAAHDKIGLPMVPEVCIFFQSTLLRGNRSKKFSAEQFNAFASPNYPPIAEVGVHINYEHHYIRHAIMPSPLRPNYNFETNIVVLRLFPGISKPIVKAVLNIPDLKGVVLESFGTGNAMTDDWFIEELHSAVDRGIVIVNVSQCVGGRVEMARYDTGNRMLNAGVVGSADMTTEATIVKLMFLLGQNLSQNDVRKFMNVSIAGELNDGSRQWKE
;
A
#
# COMPACT_ATOMS: atom_id res chain seq x y z
N MET A 1 9.23 -34.10 11.30
CA MET A 1 8.23 -33.25 10.64
C MET A 1 7.24 -32.86 11.73
N ARG A 2 7.33 -31.64 12.25
CA ARG A 2 6.32 -31.09 13.18
C ARG A 2 5.16 -30.59 12.34
N ASN A 3 3.94 -30.99 12.70
CA ASN A 3 2.71 -30.52 12.06
C ASN A 3 2.62 -28.99 12.15
N VAL A 4 2.61 -28.32 11.01
CA VAL A 4 2.48 -26.86 10.85
C VAL A 4 0.99 -26.44 10.87
N PHE A 5 0.09 -27.34 11.14
CA PHE A 5 -1.33 -27.03 11.30
C PHE A 5 -1.60 -26.73 12.76
N ASP A 6 -2.02 -25.50 13.02
CA ASP A 6 -2.45 -25.03 14.33
C ASP A 6 -3.52 -25.98 14.90
N ASN A 7 -3.28 -26.50 16.10
CA ASN A 7 -4.17 -27.43 16.81
C ASN A 7 -5.37 -26.71 17.46
N ARG A 8 -5.78 -25.55 16.93
CA ARG A 8 -6.99 -24.90 17.44
C ARG A 8 -8.20 -25.74 17.07
N THR A 9 -8.98 -26.08 18.08
CA THR A 9 -10.29 -26.71 17.89
C THR A 9 -11.19 -25.76 17.10
N ILE A 10 -11.93 -26.27 16.12
CA ILE A 10 -12.84 -25.57 15.18
C ILE A 10 -13.91 -24.69 15.90
N ASN A 11 -13.86 -24.52 17.21
CA ASN A 11 -14.84 -23.85 18.06
C ASN A 11 -14.32 -22.55 18.72
N GLU A 12 -13.11 -22.08 18.46
CA GLU A 12 -12.63 -20.80 19.03
C GLU A 12 -12.92 -19.66 18.05
N SER A 13 -13.57 -18.59 18.55
CA SER A 13 -13.80 -17.38 17.76
C SER A 13 -12.47 -16.80 17.27
N PRO A 14 -12.38 -16.36 15.99
CA PRO A 14 -11.16 -15.74 15.45
C PRO A 14 -10.69 -14.55 16.32
N ARG A 15 -9.39 -14.31 16.34
CA ARG A 15 -8.78 -13.20 17.08
C ARG A 15 -8.19 -12.19 16.11
N VAL A 16 -8.60 -10.93 16.22
CA VAL A 16 -8.12 -9.83 15.41
C VAL A 16 -7.44 -8.79 16.30
N LEU A 17 -6.25 -8.34 15.91
CA LEU A 17 -5.59 -7.20 16.52
C LEU A 17 -5.94 -5.93 15.75
N LEU A 18 -6.62 -5.00 16.42
CA LEU A 18 -6.91 -3.67 15.92
C LEU A 18 -5.82 -2.70 16.36
N VAL A 19 -5.10 -2.12 15.41
CA VAL A 19 -4.00 -1.18 15.64
C VAL A 19 -4.43 0.23 15.24
N TYR A 20 -4.49 1.15 16.18
CA TYR A 20 -4.77 2.56 15.90
C TYR A 20 -3.45 3.34 15.77
N THR A 21 -3.20 3.87 14.60
CA THR A 21 -2.01 4.68 14.32
C THR A 21 -2.29 6.18 14.32
N GLY A 22 -3.56 6.56 14.17
CA GLY A 22 -4.01 7.95 14.05
C GLY A 22 -5.08 8.10 12.96
N GLY A 23 -5.30 9.33 12.53
CA GLY A 23 -6.25 9.68 11.49
C GLY A 23 -7.65 9.99 12.00
N THR A 24 -8.48 10.50 11.10
CA THR A 24 -9.82 11.05 11.38
C THR A 24 -10.76 10.06 12.06
N ILE A 25 -10.66 8.77 11.74
CA ILE A 25 -11.54 7.73 12.28
C ILE A 25 -11.51 7.69 13.81
N GLY A 26 -10.34 7.89 14.42
CA GLY A 26 -10.17 7.87 15.87
C GLY A 26 -10.27 9.25 16.50
N MET A 27 -10.88 10.22 15.86
CA MET A 27 -11.13 11.54 16.42
C MET A 27 -12.56 11.65 16.96
N MET A 28 -12.73 12.37 18.05
CA MET A 28 -14.03 12.77 18.56
C MET A 28 -14.12 14.29 18.63
N GLN A 29 -15.30 14.82 18.36
CA GLN A 29 -15.53 16.24 18.59
C GLN A 29 -15.81 16.47 20.06
N ASN A 30 -14.97 17.25 20.72
CA ASN A 30 -15.22 17.74 22.05
C ASN A 30 -16.46 18.66 22.03
N LYS A 31 -17.46 18.31 22.79
CA LYS A 31 -18.76 19.02 22.79
C LYS A 31 -18.68 20.44 23.35
N GLU A 32 -17.65 20.75 24.17
CA GLU A 32 -17.48 22.05 24.80
C GLU A 32 -16.65 23.00 23.95
N THR A 33 -15.57 22.46 23.32
CA THR A 33 -14.61 23.27 22.55
C THR A 33 -14.86 23.22 21.05
N GLY A 34 -15.58 22.19 20.54
CA GLY A 34 -15.76 21.91 19.13
C GLY A 34 -14.52 21.34 18.46
N ALA A 35 -13.40 21.20 19.19
CA ALA A 35 -12.15 20.65 18.67
C ALA A 35 -12.22 19.12 18.51
N HIS A 36 -11.45 18.57 17.56
CA HIS A 36 -11.28 17.14 17.43
C HIS A 36 -10.18 16.67 18.38
N GLU A 37 -10.49 15.68 19.22
CA GLU A 37 -9.58 15.06 20.17
C GLU A 37 -9.45 13.56 19.87
N PRO A 38 -8.30 12.92 20.12
CA PRO A 38 -8.16 11.47 19.93
C PRO A 38 -9.10 10.69 20.84
N LEU A 39 -9.74 9.66 20.27
CA LEU A 39 -10.55 8.71 21.02
C LEU A 39 -9.64 7.80 21.85
N ASP A 40 -10.01 7.54 23.09
CA ASP A 40 -9.42 6.43 23.84
C ASP A 40 -9.96 5.08 23.32
N PHE A 41 -9.11 4.37 22.61
CA PHE A 41 -9.45 3.07 21.99
C PHE A 41 -9.73 1.96 23.02
N ASN A 42 -9.33 2.13 24.29
CA ASN A 42 -9.77 1.22 25.36
C ASN A 42 -11.29 1.27 25.57
N HIS A 43 -11.94 2.34 25.12
CA HIS A 43 -13.39 2.51 25.18
C HIS A 43 -14.08 2.38 23.80
N LEU A 44 -13.40 1.80 22.81
CA LEU A 44 -13.94 1.66 21.45
C LEU A 44 -15.32 0.97 21.45
N ALA A 45 -15.49 -0.09 22.25
CA ALA A 45 -16.76 -0.82 22.35
C ALA A 45 -17.93 0.06 22.84
N SER A 46 -17.69 1.13 23.58
CA SER A 46 -18.72 2.08 24.02
C SER A 46 -19.18 3.01 22.88
N HIS A 47 -18.33 3.22 21.88
CA HIS A 47 -18.61 4.07 20.72
C HIS A 47 -19.10 3.30 19.50
N VAL A 48 -18.79 2.00 19.45
CA VAL A 48 -19.22 1.06 18.40
C VAL A 48 -19.78 -0.20 19.08
N PRO A 49 -20.96 -0.09 19.73
CA PRO A 49 -21.58 -1.23 20.44
C PRO A 49 -21.89 -2.42 19.51
N GLU A 50 -21.98 -2.19 18.21
CA GLU A 50 -22.18 -3.22 17.17
C GLU A 50 -21.04 -4.24 17.16
N LEU A 51 -19.82 -3.87 17.62
CA LEU A 51 -18.70 -4.80 17.76
C LEU A 51 -19.00 -5.99 18.68
N ALA A 52 -19.88 -5.82 19.67
CA ALA A 52 -20.31 -6.90 20.55
C ALA A 52 -21.15 -7.97 19.82
N GLN A 53 -21.65 -7.69 18.62
CA GLN A 53 -22.45 -8.62 17.82
C GLN A 53 -21.59 -9.44 16.84
N ILE A 54 -20.34 -9.03 16.62
CA ILE A 54 -19.41 -9.76 15.78
C ILE A 54 -18.84 -10.94 16.58
N HIS A 55 -18.89 -12.15 16.03
CA HIS A 55 -18.30 -13.33 16.67
C HIS A 55 -16.78 -13.39 16.47
N VAL A 56 -16.07 -12.30 16.83
CA VAL A 56 -14.62 -12.13 16.71
C VAL A 56 -14.07 -11.56 18.02
N ASN A 57 -13.00 -12.11 18.51
CA ASN A 57 -12.28 -11.53 19.65
C ASN A 57 -11.36 -10.40 19.15
N VAL A 58 -11.67 -9.16 19.50
CA VAL A 58 -10.91 -7.99 19.08
C VAL A 58 -10.10 -7.45 20.25
N ASP A 59 -8.78 -7.54 20.15
CA ASP A 59 -7.85 -6.83 21.04
C ASP A 59 -7.40 -5.53 20.36
N THR A 60 -7.11 -4.51 21.16
CA THR A 60 -6.73 -3.18 20.66
C THR A 60 -5.31 -2.81 21.08
N MET A 61 -4.60 -2.15 20.18
CA MET A 61 -3.31 -1.51 20.44
C MET A 61 -3.29 -0.15 19.77
N GLN A 62 -2.70 0.84 20.42
CA GLN A 62 -2.58 2.18 19.84
C GLN A 62 -1.14 2.69 19.90
N PHE A 63 -0.79 3.57 18.98
CA PHE A 63 0.45 4.33 19.08
C PHE A 63 0.37 5.26 20.29
N GLU A 64 1.48 5.41 21.02
CA GLU A 64 1.57 6.33 22.17
C GLU A 64 1.12 7.75 21.79
N GLU A 65 1.55 8.20 20.62
CA GLU A 65 1.12 9.44 19.99
C GLU A 65 0.47 9.11 18.64
N PRO A 66 -0.85 9.26 18.51
CA PRO A 66 -1.53 9.13 17.23
C PRO A 66 -1.00 10.16 16.23
N ILE A 67 -0.68 9.70 15.01
CA ILE A 67 -0.08 10.53 13.99
C ILE A 67 -1.09 10.98 12.92
N ASP A 68 -0.94 12.22 12.48
CA ASP A 68 -1.51 12.62 11.20
C ASP A 68 -0.75 11.90 10.08
N SER A 69 -1.49 11.27 9.16
CA SER A 69 -0.88 10.49 8.07
C SER A 69 0.00 11.33 7.14
N SER A 70 -0.14 12.64 7.11
CA SER A 70 0.78 13.55 6.39
C SER A 70 2.22 13.53 6.95
N ASN A 71 2.39 13.12 8.21
CA ASN A 71 3.70 12.94 8.85
C ASN A 71 4.25 11.51 8.75
N MET A 72 3.59 10.63 7.97
CA MET A 72 4.01 9.24 7.78
C MET A 72 5.39 9.17 7.11
N ASN A 73 6.21 8.23 7.58
CA ASN A 73 7.56 7.98 7.06
C ASN A 73 7.94 6.50 7.22
N PRO A 74 9.09 6.04 6.69
CA PRO A 74 9.50 4.64 6.80
C PRO A 74 9.64 4.11 8.23
N GLU A 75 9.98 4.92 9.22
CA GLU A 75 10.06 4.49 10.62
C GLU A 75 8.70 4.03 11.15
N TYR A 76 7.64 4.75 10.80
CA TYR A 76 6.28 4.36 11.17
C TYR A 76 5.80 3.12 10.40
N TRP A 77 6.20 2.95 9.14
CA TRP A 77 5.92 1.70 8.40
C TRP A 77 6.57 0.51 9.10
N CYS A 78 7.85 0.65 9.48
CA CYS A 78 8.57 -0.37 10.24
C CYS A 78 7.90 -0.65 11.60
N LYS A 79 7.45 0.39 12.30
CA LYS A 79 6.74 0.25 13.59
C LYS A 79 5.44 -0.54 13.42
N MET A 80 4.63 -0.23 12.41
CA MET A 80 3.39 -0.98 12.11
C MET A 80 3.69 -2.45 11.77
N ALA A 81 4.68 -2.69 10.89
CA ALA A 81 5.07 -4.04 10.51
C ALA A 81 5.63 -4.84 11.69
N LYS A 82 6.37 -4.20 12.60
CA LYS A 82 6.88 -4.81 13.83
C LYS A 82 5.75 -5.23 14.78
N ILE A 83 4.70 -4.43 14.90
CA ILE A 83 3.51 -4.81 15.67
C ILE A 83 2.87 -6.07 15.08
N VAL A 84 2.76 -6.16 13.75
CA VAL A 84 2.25 -7.37 13.08
C VAL A 84 3.15 -8.56 13.35
N GLU A 85 4.48 -8.44 13.18
CA GLU A 85 5.44 -9.51 13.43
C GLU A 85 5.37 -10.02 14.88
N ASP A 86 5.44 -9.13 15.87
CA ASP A 86 5.47 -9.48 17.30
C ASP A 86 4.18 -10.19 17.78
N ASN A 87 3.10 -10.00 17.04
CA ASN A 87 1.78 -10.54 17.35
C ASN A 87 1.29 -11.60 16.35
N TYR A 88 2.14 -11.98 15.39
CA TYR A 88 1.75 -12.81 14.25
C TYR A 88 1.14 -14.15 14.65
N GLU A 89 1.73 -14.83 15.67
CA GLU A 89 1.26 -16.13 16.12
C GLU A 89 0.01 -16.06 17.03
N LYS A 90 -0.34 -14.86 17.55
CA LYS A 90 -1.43 -14.70 18.51
C LYS A 90 -2.77 -14.38 17.86
N TYR A 91 -2.75 -13.78 16.66
CA TYR A 91 -3.94 -13.28 15.99
C TYR A 91 -4.10 -13.91 14.61
N ASP A 92 -5.34 -14.04 14.17
CA ASP A 92 -5.72 -14.59 12.88
C ASP A 92 -5.66 -13.53 11.77
N GLY A 93 -5.82 -12.25 12.15
CA GLY A 93 -5.73 -11.11 11.25
C GLY A 93 -5.47 -9.80 11.99
N PHE A 94 -5.15 -8.78 11.21
CA PHE A 94 -4.79 -7.44 11.70
C PHE A 94 -5.62 -6.39 10.98
N VAL A 95 -6.13 -5.42 11.73
CA VAL A 95 -6.77 -4.22 11.18
C VAL A 95 -5.97 -3.00 11.61
N ILE A 96 -5.55 -2.17 10.66
CA ILE A 96 -4.78 -0.95 10.92
C ILE A 96 -5.65 0.26 10.61
N LEU A 97 -6.03 1.00 11.65
CA LEU A 97 -6.71 2.28 11.50
C LEU A 97 -5.69 3.38 11.22
N HIS A 98 -5.84 4.03 10.07
CA HIS A 98 -4.83 4.92 9.51
C HIS A 98 -5.50 6.16 8.88
N GLY A 99 -4.82 7.30 8.91
CA GLY A 99 -5.25 8.47 8.17
C GLY A 99 -5.23 8.24 6.65
N THR A 100 -6.21 8.79 5.93
CA THR A 100 -6.45 8.42 4.52
C THR A 100 -5.40 8.96 3.54
N ASP A 101 -4.67 10.05 3.86
CA ASP A 101 -3.83 10.75 2.89
C ASP A 101 -2.65 9.91 2.37
N THR A 102 -2.03 9.14 3.25
CA THR A 102 -0.87 8.30 2.90
C THR A 102 -1.10 6.80 3.10
N MET A 103 -2.36 6.39 3.30
CA MET A 103 -2.72 4.98 3.53
C MET A 103 -2.22 4.06 2.41
N ALA A 104 -2.30 4.49 1.14
CA ALA A 104 -1.84 3.72 -0.01
C ALA A 104 -0.31 3.49 0.03
N TYR A 105 0.47 4.47 0.50
CA TYR A 105 1.92 4.31 0.70
C TYR A 105 2.21 3.32 1.83
N SER A 106 1.53 3.45 2.97
CA SER A 106 1.72 2.58 4.13
C SER A 106 1.33 1.13 3.83
N ALA A 107 0.18 0.91 3.19
CA ALA A 107 -0.25 -0.43 2.77
C ALA A 107 0.72 -1.04 1.75
N THR A 108 1.26 -0.24 0.83
CA THR A 108 2.29 -0.67 -0.10
C THR A 108 3.58 -1.05 0.63
N ALA A 109 4.03 -0.24 1.58
CA ALA A 109 5.25 -0.51 2.36
C ALA A 109 5.12 -1.83 3.15
N LEU A 110 4.00 -2.04 3.84
CA LEU A 110 3.78 -3.28 4.58
C LEU A 110 3.70 -4.49 3.64
N SER A 111 3.18 -4.33 2.41
CA SER A 111 3.18 -5.40 1.40
C SER A 111 4.60 -5.88 1.04
N PHE A 112 5.60 -4.99 1.08
CA PHE A 112 6.99 -5.34 0.82
C PHE A 112 7.75 -5.77 2.07
N ILE A 113 7.50 -5.12 3.22
CA ILE A 113 8.14 -5.48 4.49
C ILE A 113 7.77 -6.92 4.90
N LEU A 114 6.48 -7.26 4.85
CA LEU A 114 5.95 -8.54 5.38
C LEU A 114 6.06 -9.67 4.34
N GLU A 115 7.30 -10.05 4.00
CA GLU A 115 7.55 -11.17 3.09
C GLU A 115 6.98 -12.46 3.67
N ASN A 116 6.33 -13.27 2.83
CA ASN A 116 5.63 -14.51 3.20
C ASN A 116 4.42 -14.29 4.14
N LEU A 117 3.77 -13.14 4.05
CA LEU A 117 2.54 -12.89 4.79
C LEU A 117 1.47 -13.92 4.41
N ASN A 118 0.92 -14.61 5.42
CA ASN A 118 -0.14 -15.61 5.27
C ASN A 118 -1.40 -15.28 6.08
N LYS A 119 -1.50 -14.06 6.60
CA LYS A 119 -2.65 -13.56 7.36
C LYS A 119 -3.11 -12.22 6.81
N PRO A 120 -4.40 -11.85 6.96
CA PRO A 120 -4.89 -10.55 6.52
C PRO A 120 -4.26 -9.40 7.31
N VAL A 121 -3.85 -8.35 6.61
CA VAL A 121 -3.52 -7.04 7.18
C VAL A 121 -4.37 -6.01 6.48
N ILE A 122 -5.45 -5.58 7.11
CA ILE A 122 -6.47 -4.73 6.48
C ILE A 122 -6.31 -3.29 6.99
N PHE A 123 -5.89 -2.39 6.10
CA PHE A 123 -5.93 -0.96 6.37
C PHE A 123 -7.34 -0.43 6.17
N THR A 124 -7.76 0.43 7.08
CA THR A 124 -8.99 1.21 6.91
C THR A 124 -8.89 2.54 7.66
N GLY A 125 -9.88 3.37 7.48
CA GLY A 125 -9.98 4.70 8.07
C GLY A 125 -11.35 5.28 7.79
N SER A 126 -11.49 6.59 7.89
CA SER A 126 -12.74 7.27 7.52
C SER A 126 -12.47 8.69 7.03
N GLN A 127 -13.43 9.22 6.28
CA GLN A 127 -13.45 10.64 5.91
C GLN A 127 -14.02 11.49 7.06
N LEU A 128 -14.91 10.92 7.87
CA LEU A 128 -15.50 11.59 9.01
C LEU A 128 -15.15 10.86 10.32
N PRO A 129 -14.98 11.59 11.43
CA PRO A 129 -14.76 10.99 12.74
C PRO A 129 -15.85 9.99 13.13
N ILE A 130 -15.50 8.92 13.85
CA ILE A 130 -16.43 7.84 14.18
C ILE A 130 -17.60 8.31 15.04
N GLY A 131 -17.44 9.42 15.79
CA GLY A 131 -18.47 10.00 16.64
C GLY A 131 -19.48 10.92 15.94
N VAL A 132 -19.35 11.20 14.64
CA VAL A 132 -20.29 12.09 13.93
C VAL A 132 -21.44 11.32 13.28
N LEU A 133 -22.59 11.99 13.11
CA LEU A 133 -23.86 11.35 12.71
C LEU A 133 -23.80 10.62 11.37
N ARG A 134 -23.02 11.09 10.41
CA ARG A 134 -22.94 10.49 9.06
C ARG A 134 -21.58 9.87 8.78
N THR A 135 -20.92 9.34 9.81
CA THR A 135 -19.61 8.72 9.66
C THR A 135 -19.67 7.48 8.76
N ASP A 136 -18.67 7.36 7.89
CA ASP A 136 -18.31 6.14 7.18
C ASP A 136 -17.43 5.20 8.04
N GLY A 137 -16.93 5.70 9.19
CA GLY A 137 -15.95 4.99 10.02
C GLY A 137 -16.47 3.71 10.66
N LYS A 138 -17.75 3.65 11.04
CA LYS A 138 -18.32 2.46 11.68
C LYS A 138 -18.38 1.26 10.72
N GLU A 139 -18.96 1.46 9.53
CA GLU A 139 -19.03 0.43 8.51
C GLU A 139 -17.65 -0.01 8.06
N ASN A 140 -16.74 0.93 7.84
CA ASN A 140 -15.37 0.64 7.46
C ASN A 140 -14.65 -0.22 8.52
N LEU A 141 -14.82 0.10 9.81
CA LEU A 141 -14.21 -0.63 10.92
C LEU A 141 -14.80 -2.04 11.05
N ILE A 142 -16.11 -2.16 11.12
CA ILE A 142 -16.81 -3.44 11.32
C ILE A 142 -16.45 -4.40 10.19
N THR A 143 -16.57 -3.96 8.95
CA THR A 143 -16.31 -4.80 7.79
C THR A 143 -14.82 -5.16 7.66
N ALA A 144 -13.90 -4.25 8.01
CA ALA A 144 -12.48 -4.57 8.03
C ALA A 144 -12.15 -5.68 9.04
N ILE A 145 -12.81 -5.68 10.20
CA ILE A 145 -12.65 -6.74 11.22
C ILE A 145 -13.22 -8.07 10.71
N GLU A 146 -14.41 -8.06 10.08
CA GLU A 146 -15.01 -9.26 9.48
C GLU A 146 -14.09 -9.87 8.41
N ILE A 147 -13.54 -9.05 7.53
CA ILE A 147 -12.59 -9.50 6.49
C ILE A 147 -11.31 -10.06 7.11
N ALA A 148 -10.77 -9.39 8.15
CA ALA A 148 -9.55 -9.84 8.82
C ALA A 148 -9.75 -11.16 9.59
N ALA A 149 -10.97 -11.46 10.00
CA ALA A 149 -11.34 -12.70 10.69
C ALA A 149 -11.79 -13.82 9.75
N ALA A 150 -12.01 -13.53 8.45
CA ALA A 150 -12.63 -14.47 7.53
C ALA A 150 -11.69 -15.61 7.15
N HIS A 151 -12.22 -16.84 7.21
CA HIS A 151 -11.54 -18.06 6.80
C HIS A 151 -12.36 -18.81 5.74
N ASP A 152 -11.68 -19.58 4.92
CA ASP A 152 -12.33 -20.48 3.98
C ASP A 152 -12.83 -21.76 4.66
N LYS A 153 -13.43 -22.66 3.86
CA LYS A 153 -14.01 -23.92 4.37
C LYS A 153 -13.00 -24.90 4.97
N ILE A 154 -11.71 -24.70 4.71
CA ILE A 154 -10.63 -25.55 5.24
C ILE A 154 -9.81 -24.82 6.33
N GLY A 155 -10.28 -23.64 6.77
CA GLY A 155 -9.70 -22.89 7.88
C GLY A 155 -8.50 -22.00 7.50
N LEU A 156 -8.26 -21.76 6.21
CA LEU A 156 -7.24 -20.81 5.77
C LEU A 156 -7.79 -19.39 5.73
N PRO A 157 -6.97 -18.36 6.02
CA PRO A 157 -7.39 -16.98 5.88
C PRO A 157 -7.92 -16.69 4.48
N MET A 158 -9.06 -16.01 4.40
CA MET A 158 -9.69 -15.70 3.11
C MET A 158 -8.82 -14.78 2.24
N VAL A 159 -8.16 -13.78 2.85
CA VAL A 159 -7.33 -12.79 2.15
C VAL A 159 -5.97 -12.64 2.84
N PRO A 160 -4.97 -13.50 2.57
CA PRO A 160 -3.67 -13.44 3.21
C PRO A 160 -2.77 -12.37 2.56
N GLU A 161 -3.25 -11.14 2.49
CA GLU A 161 -2.58 -10.01 1.85
C GLU A 161 -2.69 -8.73 2.68
N VAL A 162 -1.86 -7.74 2.36
CA VAL A 162 -2.06 -6.37 2.83
C VAL A 162 -3.06 -5.68 1.90
N CYS A 163 -4.19 -5.23 2.47
CA CYS A 163 -5.30 -4.65 1.71
C CYS A 163 -5.75 -3.32 2.30
N ILE A 164 -6.45 -2.54 1.49
CA ILE A 164 -7.23 -1.37 1.93
C ILE A 164 -8.71 -1.72 1.77
N PHE A 165 -9.45 -1.70 2.87
CA PHE A 165 -10.91 -1.70 2.82
C PHE A 165 -11.44 -0.29 3.01
N PHE A 166 -12.26 0.16 2.08
CA PHE A 166 -12.88 1.47 2.18
C PHE A 166 -14.24 1.47 1.49
N GLN A 167 -15.25 2.00 2.18
CA GLN A 167 -16.64 2.02 1.75
C GLN A 167 -17.17 0.57 1.54
N SER A 168 -17.23 0.10 0.32
CA SER A 168 -17.76 -1.21 -0.05
C SER A 168 -16.76 -2.07 -0.84
N THR A 169 -15.50 -1.68 -0.91
CA THR A 169 -14.50 -2.39 -1.72
C THR A 169 -13.25 -2.73 -0.93
N LEU A 170 -12.79 -3.96 -1.11
CA LEU A 170 -11.48 -4.41 -0.64
C LEU A 170 -10.49 -4.37 -1.80
N LEU A 171 -9.46 -3.55 -1.67
CA LEU A 171 -8.44 -3.33 -2.68
C LEU A 171 -7.10 -3.90 -2.21
N ARG A 172 -6.31 -4.48 -3.13
CA ARG A 172 -4.92 -4.80 -2.80
C ARG A 172 -4.17 -3.53 -2.45
N GLY A 173 -3.48 -3.49 -1.32
CA GLY A 173 -2.88 -2.29 -0.77
C GLY A 173 -1.89 -1.61 -1.72
N ASN A 174 -0.99 -2.38 -2.33
CA ASN A 174 0.03 -1.89 -3.27
C ASN A 174 -0.48 -1.66 -4.71
N ARG A 175 -1.79 -1.77 -4.94
CA ARG A 175 -2.47 -1.43 -6.20
C ARG A 175 -3.41 -0.24 -6.05
N SER A 176 -3.49 0.29 -4.85
CA SER A 176 -4.46 1.31 -4.45
C SER A 176 -3.89 2.72 -4.53
N LYS A 177 -4.80 3.66 -4.70
CA LYS A 177 -4.52 5.10 -4.71
C LYS A 177 -5.67 5.86 -4.05
N LYS A 178 -5.37 6.91 -3.26
CA LYS A 178 -6.40 7.86 -2.83
C LYS A 178 -6.83 8.70 -4.02
N PHE A 179 -8.09 8.54 -4.40
CA PHE A 179 -8.66 9.17 -5.59
C PHE A 179 -9.41 10.47 -5.26
N SER A 180 -10.06 10.52 -4.09
CA SER A 180 -10.85 11.67 -3.67
C SER A 180 -10.52 12.11 -2.24
N ALA A 181 -10.50 13.43 -2.03
CA ALA A 181 -10.37 14.02 -0.71
C ALA A 181 -11.72 14.25 -0.02
N GLU A 182 -12.85 14.16 -0.74
CA GLU A 182 -14.18 14.53 -0.24
C GLU A 182 -15.18 13.37 -0.23
N GLN A 183 -15.07 12.45 -1.20
CA GLN A 183 -16.03 11.36 -1.32
C GLN A 183 -15.74 10.26 -0.29
N PHE A 184 -16.79 9.57 0.17
CA PHE A 184 -16.62 8.40 1.01
C PHE A 184 -15.92 7.27 0.25
N ASN A 185 -16.22 7.09 -1.05
CA ASN A 185 -15.42 6.22 -1.92
C ASN A 185 -14.11 6.93 -2.28
N ALA A 186 -13.17 6.97 -1.33
CA ALA A 186 -11.95 7.75 -1.44
C ALA A 186 -10.80 7.01 -2.14
N PHE A 187 -10.86 5.69 -2.27
CA PHE A 187 -9.79 4.86 -2.82
C PHE A 187 -10.22 4.15 -4.10
N ALA A 188 -9.28 3.99 -5.02
CA ALA A 188 -9.44 3.21 -6.24
C ALA A 188 -8.21 2.36 -6.52
N SER A 189 -8.39 1.26 -7.25
CA SER A 189 -7.34 0.43 -7.81
C SER A 189 -7.44 0.48 -9.34
N PRO A 190 -6.77 1.43 -10.00
CA PRO A 190 -7.03 1.76 -11.41
C PRO A 190 -6.62 0.66 -12.40
N ASN A 191 -5.66 -0.17 -12.01
CA ASN A 191 -5.06 -1.19 -12.90
C ASN A 191 -5.21 -2.62 -12.37
N TYR A 192 -6.00 -2.82 -11.31
CA TYR A 192 -6.25 -4.12 -10.73
C TYR A 192 -7.68 -4.19 -10.16
N PRO A 193 -8.43 -5.26 -10.39
CA PRO A 193 -9.79 -5.38 -9.87
C PRO A 193 -9.83 -5.37 -8.34
N PRO A 194 -10.95 -4.96 -7.72
CA PRO A 194 -11.21 -5.23 -6.31
C PRO A 194 -11.07 -6.73 -6.01
N ILE A 195 -10.57 -7.06 -4.84
CA ILE A 195 -10.44 -8.46 -4.37
C ILE A 195 -11.63 -8.91 -3.53
N ALA A 196 -12.45 -7.98 -3.08
CA ALA A 196 -13.81 -8.25 -2.60
C ALA A 196 -14.70 -7.02 -2.78
N GLU A 197 -16.00 -7.28 -2.95
CA GLU A 197 -17.06 -6.28 -2.93
C GLU A 197 -18.04 -6.60 -1.80
N VAL A 198 -18.42 -5.57 -1.05
CA VAL A 198 -19.26 -5.69 0.14
C VAL A 198 -20.62 -5.08 -0.13
N GLY A 199 -21.64 -5.92 -0.02
CA GLY A 199 -23.04 -5.55 -0.02
C GLY A 199 -23.75 -6.19 1.20
N VAL A 200 -24.86 -6.88 0.98
CA VAL A 200 -25.49 -7.72 2.04
C VAL A 200 -24.54 -8.86 2.45
N HIS A 201 -23.70 -9.30 1.52
CA HIS A 201 -22.67 -10.31 1.73
C HIS A 201 -21.32 -9.76 1.23
N ILE A 202 -20.23 -10.30 1.79
CA ILE A 202 -18.88 -10.04 1.30
C ILE A 202 -18.59 -11.05 0.17
N ASN A 203 -18.48 -10.55 -1.05
CA ASN A 203 -18.19 -11.35 -2.23
C ASN A 203 -16.70 -11.29 -2.54
N TYR A 204 -15.99 -12.39 -2.29
CA TYR A 204 -14.55 -12.49 -2.54
C TYR A 204 -14.26 -12.94 -3.97
N GLU A 205 -13.40 -12.21 -4.66
CA GLU A 205 -12.91 -12.53 -6.01
C GLU A 205 -11.67 -13.40 -5.94
N HIS A 206 -11.83 -14.69 -5.67
CA HIS A 206 -10.77 -15.66 -5.38
C HIS A 206 -9.65 -15.67 -6.44
N HIS A 207 -9.97 -15.38 -7.71
CA HIS A 207 -8.98 -15.33 -8.78
C HIS A 207 -7.99 -14.17 -8.62
N TYR A 208 -8.38 -13.12 -7.93
CA TYR A 208 -7.56 -11.93 -7.71
C TYR A 208 -6.84 -11.96 -6.36
N ILE A 209 -7.16 -12.87 -5.47
CA ILE A 209 -6.49 -13.03 -4.18
C ILE A 209 -5.20 -13.82 -4.37
N ARG A 210 -4.09 -13.37 -3.75
CA ARG A 210 -2.83 -14.10 -3.73
C ARG A 210 -2.81 -15.05 -2.56
N HIS A 211 -2.78 -16.34 -2.86
CA HIS A 211 -2.52 -17.37 -1.88
C HIS A 211 -1.09 -17.88 -2.02
N ALA A 212 -0.40 -18.09 -0.89
CA ALA A 212 0.89 -18.75 -0.92
C ALA A 212 0.74 -20.19 -1.42
N ILE A 213 1.58 -20.58 -2.39
CA ILE A 213 1.59 -21.96 -2.92
C ILE A 213 2.02 -22.94 -1.81
N MET A 214 2.98 -22.50 -0.98
CA MET A 214 3.39 -23.20 0.24
C MET A 214 3.57 -22.17 1.35
N PRO A 215 2.95 -22.37 2.52
CA PRO A 215 3.17 -21.51 3.67
C PRO A 215 4.65 -21.50 4.06
N SER A 216 5.22 -20.32 4.13
CA SER A 216 6.58 -20.09 4.63
C SER A 216 6.51 -19.18 5.86
N PRO A 217 7.44 -19.26 6.79
CA PRO A 217 7.48 -18.35 7.93
C PRO A 217 7.54 -16.89 7.47
N LEU A 218 6.86 -16.01 8.19
CA LEU A 218 6.94 -14.57 7.98
C LEU A 218 8.40 -14.12 8.09
N ARG A 219 8.85 -13.31 7.12
CA ARG A 219 10.22 -12.81 7.06
C ARG A 219 10.22 -11.32 6.77
N PRO A 220 10.11 -10.47 7.80
CA PRO A 220 10.06 -9.03 7.59
C PRO A 220 11.42 -8.45 7.15
N ASN A 221 11.36 -7.43 6.29
CA ASN A 221 12.51 -6.65 5.88
C ASN A 221 12.22 -5.15 6.03
N TYR A 222 13.00 -4.49 6.88
CA TYR A 222 12.72 -3.13 7.35
C TYR A 222 13.55 -2.03 6.69
N ASN A 223 14.36 -2.37 5.67
CA ASN A 223 15.30 -1.43 5.09
C ASN A 223 14.67 -0.63 3.94
N PHE A 224 14.79 0.69 4.02
CA PHE A 224 14.37 1.64 2.98
C PHE A 224 15.47 2.68 2.73
N GLU A 225 15.65 3.06 1.47
CA GLU A 225 16.44 4.22 1.07
C GLU A 225 15.48 5.39 0.79
N THR A 226 15.75 6.54 1.38
CA THR A 226 14.89 7.73 1.27
C THR A 226 15.43 8.80 0.33
N ASN A 227 16.69 8.69 -0.12
CA ASN A 227 17.30 9.65 -1.05
C ASN A 227 16.80 9.44 -2.49
N ILE A 228 15.50 9.60 -2.65
CA ILE A 228 14.81 9.57 -3.94
C ILE A 228 14.01 10.84 -4.17
N VAL A 229 13.68 11.11 -5.42
CA VAL A 229 12.83 12.25 -5.79
C VAL A 229 11.81 11.87 -6.85
N VAL A 230 10.67 12.55 -6.83
CA VAL A 230 9.67 12.49 -7.91
C VAL A 230 9.90 13.67 -8.84
N LEU A 231 10.23 13.41 -10.11
CA LEU A 231 10.34 14.41 -11.16
C LEU A 231 9.12 14.33 -12.07
N ARG A 232 8.17 15.23 -11.84
CA ARG A 232 6.99 15.32 -12.69
C ARG A 232 7.25 16.21 -13.89
N LEU A 233 7.14 15.66 -15.09
CA LEU A 233 7.25 16.41 -16.33
C LEU A 233 5.99 17.24 -16.58
N PHE A 234 6.19 18.42 -17.15
CA PHE A 234 5.12 19.29 -17.63
C PHE A 234 5.58 20.05 -18.88
N PRO A 235 4.67 20.49 -19.77
CA PRO A 235 5.05 21.27 -20.94
C PRO A 235 5.77 22.57 -20.55
N GLY A 236 7.00 22.73 -21.04
CA GLY A 236 7.85 23.89 -20.73
C GLY A 236 8.80 23.71 -19.54
N ILE A 237 8.90 22.50 -18.96
CA ILE A 237 9.97 22.22 -17.97
C ILE A 237 11.34 22.47 -18.60
N SER A 238 12.21 23.22 -17.92
CA SER A 238 13.48 23.68 -18.47
C SER A 238 14.66 22.76 -18.13
N LYS A 239 15.69 22.75 -19.00
CA LYS A 239 16.93 22.02 -18.75
C LYS A 239 17.56 22.32 -17.39
N PRO A 240 17.69 23.60 -16.92
CA PRO A 240 18.25 23.89 -15.61
C PRO A 240 17.50 23.22 -14.45
N ILE A 241 16.16 23.12 -14.51
CA ILE A 241 15.34 22.48 -13.48
C ILE A 241 15.64 20.98 -13.46
N VAL A 242 15.54 20.29 -14.61
CA VAL A 242 15.81 18.86 -14.71
C VAL A 242 17.23 18.55 -14.23
N LYS A 243 18.21 19.34 -14.70
CA LYS A 243 19.62 19.20 -14.29
C LYS A 243 19.81 19.39 -12.78
N ALA A 244 19.15 20.38 -12.18
CA ALA A 244 19.25 20.62 -10.73
C ALA A 244 18.71 19.41 -9.93
N VAL A 245 17.55 18.86 -10.33
CA VAL A 245 16.97 17.70 -9.68
C VAL A 245 17.85 16.47 -9.81
N LEU A 246 18.35 16.17 -11.02
CA LEU A 246 19.19 15.00 -11.26
C LEU A 246 20.59 15.09 -10.63
N ASN A 247 21.03 16.29 -10.19
CA ASN A 247 22.29 16.52 -9.51
C ASN A 247 22.15 16.81 -8.02
N ILE A 248 21.01 16.48 -7.40
CA ILE A 248 20.86 16.52 -5.94
C ILE A 248 21.95 15.62 -5.33
N PRO A 249 22.70 16.11 -4.34
CA PRO A 249 23.71 15.30 -3.65
C PRO A 249 23.11 14.01 -3.07
N ASP A 250 23.86 12.92 -3.17
CA ASP A 250 23.49 11.60 -2.65
C ASP A 250 22.19 10.98 -3.19
N LEU A 251 21.62 11.55 -4.26
CA LEU A 251 20.41 11.02 -4.91
C LEU A 251 20.66 9.57 -5.38
N LYS A 252 19.79 8.65 -5.00
CA LYS A 252 19.84 7.22 -5.36
C LYS A 252 18.80 6.82 -6.39
N GLY A 253 17.64 7.47 -6.37
CA GLY A 253 16.53 7.11 -7.24
C GLY A 253 15.71 8.29 -7.71
N VAL A 254 15.10 8.14 -8.88
CA VAL A 254 14.14 9.10 -9.45
C VAL A 254 12.91 8.36 -9.94
N VAL A 255 11.75 8.78 -9.49
CA VAL A 255 10.48 8.42 -10.10
C VAL A 255 10.12 9.51 -11.09
N LEU A 256 10.24 9.20 -12.39
CA LEU A 256 9.96 10.13 -13.49
C LEU A 256 8.50 10.01 -13.89
N GLU A 257 7.67 10.97 -13.48
CA GLU A 257 6.26 11.03 -13.92
C GLU A 257 6.16 11.64 -15.32
N SER A 258 5.93 10.80 -16.32
CA SER A 258 5.88 11.16 -17.73
C SER A 258 4.46 11.07 -18.33
N PHE A 259 4.30 11.35 -19.62
CA PHE A 259 3.00 11.47 -20.27
C PHE A 259 2.50 10.14 -20.85
N GLY A 260 1.20 9.93 -20.79
CA GLY A 260 0.53 8.80 -21.46
C GLY A 260 1.16 7.44 -21.12
N THR A 261 1.59 6.69 -22.11
CA THR A 261 2.22 5.37 -21.94
C THR A 261 3.72 5.43 -21.63
N GLY A 262 4.21 6.52 -21.06
CA GLY A 262 5.62 6.68 -20.70
C GLY A 262 6.41 7.57 -21.66
N ASN A 263 5.75 8.51 -22.35
CA ASN A 263 6.38 9.44 -23.27
C ASN A 263 6.93 10.68 -22.54
N ALA A 264 7.99 11.24 -23.10
CA ALA A 264 8.61 12.48 -22.64
C ALA A 264 8.96 13.38 -23.83
N MET A 265 9.65 14.47 -23.58
CA MET A 265 10.20 15.32 -24.63
C MET A 265 11.29 14.61 -25.42
N THR A 266 11.46 15.00 -26.69
CA THR A 266 12.42 14.38 -27.63
C THR A 266 13.77 15.08 -27.68
N ASP A 267 13.94 16.17 -26.94
CA ASP A 267 15.16 16.96 -26.93
C ASP A 267 16.38 16.14 -26.49
N ASP A 268 17.47 16.22 -27.24
CA ASP A 268 18.69 15.47 -26.96
C ASP A 268 19.25 15.76 -25.56
N TRP A 269 19.20 17.03 -25.13
CA TRP A 269 19.68 17.43 -23.82
C TRP A 269 18.95 16.67 -22.70
N PHE A 270 17.66 16.33 -22.86
CA PHE A 270 16.90 15.63 -21.83
C PHE A 270 17.40 14.18 -21.68
N ILE A 271 17.58 13.49 -22.80
CA ILE A 271 18.11 12.13 -22.83
C ILE A 271 19.54 12.07 -22.29
N GLU A 272 20.38 13.06 -22.64
CA GLU A 272 21.75 13.19 -22.13
C GLU A 272 21.79 13.36 -20.60
N GLU A 273 20.92 14.19 -20.02
CA GLU A 273 20.85 14.37 -18.55
C GLU A 273 20.36 13.08 -17.86
N LEU A 274 19.40 12.36 -18.42
CA LEU A 274 18.97 11.05 -17.89
C LEU A 274 20.10 10.02 -17.94
N HIS A 275 20.78 9.89 -19.08
CA HIS A 275 21.91 8.98 -19.26
C HIS A 275 23.04 9.30 -18.26
N SER A 276 23.42 10.57 -18.16
CA SER A 276 24.43 11.02 -17.20
C SER A 276 24.05 10.70 -15.74
N ALA A 277 22.77 10.80 -15.37
CA ALA A 277 22.29 10.43 -14.04
C ALA A 277 22.41 8.92 -13.81
N VAL A 278 22.01 8.12 -14.80
CA VAL A 278 22.13 6.66 -14.78
C VAL A 278 23.59 6.20 -14.67
N ASP A 279 24.52 6.85 -15.38
CA ASP A 279 25.95 6.55 -15.31
C ASP A 279 26.56 6.86 -13.93
N ARG A 280 26.03 7.87 -13.24
CA ARG A 280 26.38 8.15 -11.83
C ARG A 280 25.78 7.17 -10.83
N GLY A 281 24.94 6.26 -11.30
CA GLY A 281 24.37 5.23 -10.47
C GLY A 281 22.96 5.50 -9.96
N ILE A 282 22.28 6.51 -10.47
CA ILE A 282 20.90 6.80 -10.11
C ILE A 282 19.96 5.85 -10.84
N VAL A 283 19.05 5.22 -10.12
CA VAL A 283 17.99 4.40 -10.73
C VAL A 283 16.80 5.29 -11.08
N ILE A 284 16.47 5.37 -12.37
CA ILE A 284 15.35 6.17 -12.87
C ILE A 284 14.21 5.24 -13.30
N VAL A 285 13.04 5.40 -12.69
CA VAL A 285 11.84 4.62 -12.97
C VAL A 285 10.76 5.53 -13.57
N ASN A 286 10.36 5.22 -14.78
CA ASN A 286 9.33 5.97 -15.51
C ASN A 286 7.94 5.47 -15.13
N VAL A 287 7.07 6.36 -14.62
CA VAL A 287 5.67 6.10 -14.29
C VAL A 287 4.76 7.06 -15.05
N SER A 288 3.54 6.63 -15.38
CA SER A 288 2.58 7.48 -16.08
C SER A 288 1.94 8.49 -15.13
N GLN A 289 1.70 9.72 -15.63
CA GLN A 289 0.83 10.70 -14.96
C GLN A 289 -0.65 10.34 -15.07
N CYS A 290 -1.02 9.41 -15.96
CA CYS A 290 -2.39 8.92 -16.06
C CYS A 290 -2.72 8.04 -14.87
N VAL A 291 -3.95 8.16 -14.36
CA VAL A 291 -4.42 7.37 -13.22
C VAL A 291 -4.47 5.88 -13.55
N GLY A 292 -4.92 5.52 -14.75
CA GLY A 292 -4.99 4.15 -15.24
C GLY A 292 -4.16 3.92 -16.50
N GLY A 293 -3.81 2.67 -16.75
CA GLY A 293 -2.97 2.25 -17.89
C GLY A 293 -1.59 1.78 -17.46
N ARG A 294 -0.72 1.56 -18.43
CA ARG A 294 0.63 1.05 -18.19
C ARG A 294 1.69 1.82 -18.98
N VAL A 295 2.90 1.80 -18.48
CA VAL A 295 4.07 2.29 -19.18
C VAL A 295 4.57 1.23 -20.18
N GLU A 296 4.62 1.60 -21.46
CA GLU A 296 5.09 0.78 -22.59
C GLU A 296 6.16 1.54 -23.37
N MET A 297 7.34 1.70 -22.79
CA MET A 297 8.39 2.56 -23.34
C MET A 297 8.87 2.12 -24.72
N ALA A 298 8.87 0.81 -25.01
CA ALA A 298 9.29 0.30 -26.30
C ALA A 298 8.34 0.64 -27.47
N ARG A 299 7.18 1.21 -27.20
CA ARG A 299 6.14 1.47 -28.21
C ARG A 299 6.44 2.70 -29.10
N TYR A 300 7.15 3.68 -28.56
CA TYR A 300 7.44 4.95 -29.23
C TYR A 300 8.94 5.27 -29.18
N ASP A 301 9.41 6.08 -30.13
CA ASP A 301 10.82 6.47 -30.24
C ASP A 301 11.37 7.12 -28.97
N THR A 302 10.62 8.05 -28.40
CA THR A 302 11.00 8.69 -27.11
C THR A 302 11.18 7.71 -25.96
N GLY A 303 10.29 6.74 -25.86
CA GLY A 303 10.40 5.67 -24.87
C GLY A 303 11.64 4.80 -25.10
N ASN A 304 11.93 4.44 -26.36
CA ASN A 304 13.13 3.70 -26.73
C ASN A 304 14.41 4.47 -26.38
N ARG A 305 14.45 5.78 -26.60
CA ARG A 305 15.59 6.62 -26.23
C ARG A 305 15.83 6.63 -24.73
N MET A 306 14.76 6.72 -23.92
CA MET A 306 14.87 6.63 -22.46
C MET A 306 15.32 5.23 -21.99
N LEU A 307 14.82 4.15 -22.61
CA LEU A 307 15.28 2.78 -22.33
C LEU A 307 16.77 2.64 -22.60
N ASN A 308 17.24 3.15 -23.75
CA ASN A 308 18.66 3.15 -24.11
C ASN A 308 19.52 3.98 -23.16
N ALA A 309 18.94 5.03 -22.55
CA ALA A 309 19.59 5.81 -21.49
C ALA A 309 19.58 5.09 -20.10
N GLY A 310 19.01 3.89 -20.00
CA GLY A 310 18.97 3.08 -18.78
C GLY A 310 17.79 3.35 -17.85
N VAL A 311 16.78 4.09 -18.30
CA VAL A 311 15.51 4.29 -17.57
C VAL A 311 14.68 3.01 -17.64
N VAL A 312 14.04 2.60 -16.55
CA VAL A 312 13.14 1.44 -16.51
C VAL A 312 11.68 1.88 -16.39
N GLY A 313 10.74 1.14 -16.98
CA GLY A 313 9.32 1.43 -16.85
C GLY A 313 8.72 0.80 -15.59
N SER A 314 7.69 1.43 -15.04
CA SER A 314 6.95 0.93 -13.87
C SER A 314 5.87 -0.11 -14.20
N ALA A 315 5.73 -0.50 -15.45
CA ALA A 315 4.60 -1.29 -15.94
C ALA A 315 3.26 -0.61 -15.59
N ASP A 316 2.38 -1.28 -14.85
CA ASP A 316 1.07 -0.79 -14.44
C ASP A 316 0.97 -0.43 -12.93
N MET A 317 2.14 -0.22 -12.28
CA MET A 317 2.17 0.25 -10.89
C MET A 317 1.57 1.64 -10.74
N THR A 318 0.96 1.91 -9.58
CA THR A 318 0.63 3.27 -9.18
C THR A 318 1.91 4.06 -8.87
N THR A 319 1.83 5.39 -8.84
CA THR A 319 2.96 6.23 -8.43
C THR A 319 3.40 5.88 -7.00
N GLU A 320 2.44 5.69 -6.10
CA GLU A 320 2.67 5.30 -4.71
C GLU A 320 3.44 3.97 -4.63
N ALA A 321 3.01 2.96 -5.37
CA ALA A 321 3.69 1.66 -5.41
C ALA A 321 5.09 1.77 -6.02
N THR A 322 5.27 2.59 -7.06
CA THR A 322 6.56 2.81 -7.70
C THR A 322 7.56 3.46 -6.75
N ILE A 323 7.12 4.51 -6.02
CA ILE A 323 7.96 5.22 -5.03
C ILE A 323 8.41 4.25 -3.94
N VAL A 324 7.45 3.58 -3.27
CA VAL A 324 7.74 2.71 -2.14
C VAL A 324 8.58 1.50 -2.56
N LYS A 325 8.31 0.91 -3.73
CA LYS A 325 9.12 -0.19 -4.28
C LYS A 325 10.57 0.22 -4.54
N LEU A 326 10.77 1.41 -5.13
CA LEU A 326 12.11 1.94 -5.37
C LEU A 326 12.86 2.17 -4.06
N MET A 327 12.23 2.81 -3.06
CA MET A 327 12.80 2.99 -1.72
C MET A 327 13.17 1.65 -1.09
N PHE A 328 12.26 0.67 -1.17
CA PHE A 328 12.47 -0.67 -0.61
C PHE A 328 13.66 -1.37 -1.29
N LEU A 329 13.67 -1.46 -2.61
CA LEU A 329 14.73 -2.17 -3.35
C LEU A 329 16.11 -1.51 -3.17
N LEU A 330 16.19 -0.18 -3.16
CA LEU A 330 17.43 0.54 -2.89
C LEU A 330 17.95 0.30 -1.47
N GLY A 331 17.07 0.05 -0.50
CA GLY A 331 17.42 -0.30 0.87
C GLY A 331 17.96 -1.73 1.05
N GLN A 332 17.90 -2.60 0.02
CA GLN A 332 18.26 -4.03 0.15
C GLN A 332 19.73 -4.36 -0.14
N ASN A 333 20.62 -3.39 -0.28
CA ASN A 333 22.02 -3.61 -0.67
C ASN A 333 22.17 -4.34 -2.03
N LEU A 334 21.21 -4.19 -2.93
CA LEU A 334 21.25 -4.73 -4.28
C LEU A 334 22.14 -3.90 -5.19
N SER A 335 22.71 -4.53 -6.23
CA SER A 335 23.34 -3.75 -7.31
C SER A 335 22.27 -2.93 -8.05
N GLN A 336 22.66 -1.80 -8.65
CA GLN A 336 21.72 -0.99 -9.42
C GLN A 336 21.05 -1.77 -10.56
N ASN A 337 21.78 -2.70 -11.19
CA ASN A 337 21.22 -3.55 -12.23
C ASN A 337 20.15 -4.50 -11.68
N ASP A 338 20.34 -5.02 -10.47
CA ASP A 338 19.33 -5.85 -9.82
C ASP A 338 18.13 -5.01 -9.40
N VAL A 339 18.33 -3.80 -8.86
CA VAL A 339 17.22 -2.87 -8.57
C VAL A 339 16.40 -2.62 -9.83
N ARG A 340 17.03 -2.25 -10.96
CA ARG A 340 16.35 -2.05 -12.25
C ARG A 340 15.57 -3.29 -12.70
N LYS A 341 16.17 -4.46 -12.57
CA LYS A 341 15.54 -5.74 -12.91
C LYS A 341 14.31 -6.01 -12.03
N PHE A 342 14.46 -5.86 -10.70
CA PHE A 342 13.36 -6.13 -9.76
C PHE A 342 12.24 -5.09 -9.83
N MET A 343 12.49 -3.87 -10.34
CA MET A 343 11.39 -2.92 -10.62
C MET A 343 10.37 -3.49 -11.62
N ASN A 344 10.77 -4.39 -12.52
CA ASN A 344 9.90 -5.03 -13.51
C ASN A 344 9.40 -6.43 -13.12
N VAL A 345 9.73 -6.91 -11.92
CA VAL A 345 9.27 -8.22 -11.39
C VAL A 345 8.31 -7.97 -10.25
N SER A 346 7.15 -8.64 -10.27
CA SER A 346 6.19 -8.56 -9.16
C SER A 346 6.72 -9.30 -7.94
N ILE A 347 6.90 -8.61 -6.83
CA ILE A 347 7.34 -9.19 -5.55
C ILE A 347 6.18 -9.37 -4.57
N ALA A 348 5.22 -8.43 -4.57
CA ALA A 348 4.06 -8.46 -3.67
C ALA A 348 2.71 -8.28 -4.41
N GLY A 349 2.66 -8.47 -5.74
CA GLY A 349 1.45 -8.30 -6.54
C GLY A 349 1.18 -6.86 -6.98
N GLU A 350 2.17 -5.98 -6.85
CA GLU A 350 2.11 -4.56 -7.14
C GLU A 350 2.06 -4.21 -8.63
N LEU A 351 2.46 -5.14 -9.47
CA LEU A 351 2.39 -4.98 -10.93
C LEU A 351 1.94 -6.28 -11.60
N ASN A 352 1.45 -6.17 -12.84
CA ASN A 352 1.18 -7.29 -13.71
C ASN A 352 2.40 -7.52 -14.62
N ASP A 353 3.17 -8.56 -14.33
CA ASP A 353 4.38 -8.95 -15.06
C ASP A 353 4.11 -9.91 -16.25
N GLY A 354 2.83 -10.15 -16.56
CA GLY A 354 2.43 -11.08 -17.62
C GLY A 354 2.50 -12.56 -17.23
N SER A 355 2.95 -12.88 -16.01
CA SER A 355 2.99 -14.27 -15.52
C SER A 355 1.59 -14.87 -15.28
N ARG A 356 0.59 -13.99 -15.11
CA ARG A 356 -0.84 -14.35 -15.08
C ARG A 356 -1.52 -13.65 -16.25
N GLN A 357 -1.71 -14.34 -17.37
CA GLN A 357 -2.62 -13.88 -18.42
C GLN A 357 -4.05 -14.00 -17.91
N TRP A 358 -4.65 -12.85 -17.59
CA TRP A 358 -6.09 -12.76 -17.39
C TRP A 358 -6.73 -13.03 -18.76
N LYS A 359 -7.32 -14.18 -18.93
CA LYS A 359 -8.22 -14.41 -20.07
C LYS A 359 -9.51 -13.67 -19.75
N GLU A 360 -9.85 -12.71 -20.63
CA GLU A 360 -11.15 -12.05 -20.68
C GLU A 360 -12.30 -13.05 -20.73
#